data_d1e533487df414f31f4292be597101ee
#
_entry.id   d1e533487df414f31f4292be597101ee
#
_cell.length_a   1.000
_cell.length_b   1.000
_cell.length_c   1.000
_cell.angle_alpha   90.00
_cell.angle_beta   90.00
_cell.angle_gamma   90.00
#
_symmetry.space_group_name_H-M   'P 1'
#
loop_
_entity.id
_entity.type
_entity.pdbx_description
1 polymer ?
#
loop_
_entity_poly.entity_id
_entity_poly.type
_entity_poly.pdbx_seq_one_letter_code
_entity_poly.pdbx_strand_id
1 'polypeptide(L)'
;MLLETAELLAKHQEIELTEEHWQHLSSISRATLARMLKSSRQVRRMRTIWPKKASYIKSQIPIKSYEWQEKRPGALEIDLVEHNGGSSLGHFAYTLSVVDVVTGYSRRRAVLGRGQVGVHKEIKRIVFEWPYAIWGIHTDNGSEFLSAHVLKYCEQNCFQFTRSRPYKKNDSPMSNRKTFNMYDA
;
A
#
# COMPACT_ATOMS: atom_id res chain seq x y z
N MET A 1 15.86 4.72 26.12
CA MET A 1 15.41 4.21 24.80
C MET A 1 16.03 2.86 24.41
N LEU A 2 17.39 2.68 24.29
CA LEU A 2 17.96 1.36 23.96
C LEU A 2 17.74 0.33 25.08
N LEU A 3 18.07 0.66 26.30
CA LEU A 3 17.88 -0.21 27.48
C LEU A 3 16.39 -0.52 27.70
N GLU A 4 15.54 0.46 27.68
CA GLU A 4 14.07 0.28 27.79
C GLU A 4 13.52 -0.68 26.74
N THR A 5 14.02 -0.57 25.50
CA THR A 5 13.64 -1.50 24.42
C THR A 5 14.13 -2.91 24.68
N ALA A 6 15.37 -3.06 25.18
CA ALA A 6 15.95 -4.35 25.54
C ALA A 6 15.19 -5.01 26.69
N GLU A 7 14.82 -4.23 27.73
CA GLU A 7 13.98 -4.68 28.85
C GLU A 7 12.60 -5.18 28.37
N LEU A 8 11.97 -4.41 27.47
CA LEU A 8 10.68 -4.77 26.92
C LEU A 8 10.74 -6.08 26.13
N LEU A 9 11.76 -6.25 25.28
CA LEU A 9 11.96 -7.47 24.50
C LEU A 9 12.27 -8.68 25.36
N ALA A 10 13.11 -8.50 26.41
CA ALA A 10 13.39 -9.56 27.36
C ALA A 10 12.15 -9.96 28.18
N LYS A 11 11.33 -8.99 28.59
CA LYS A 11 10.07 -9.22 29.31
C LYS A 11 9.08 -10.03 28.46
N HIS A 12 9.06 -9.84 27.15
CA HIS A 12 8.22 -10.59 26.22
C HIS A 12 8.85 -11.87 25.70
N GLN A 13 10.00 -12.28 26.25
CA GLN A 13 10.74 -13.50 25.84
C GLN A 13 11.16 -13.52 24.35
N GLU A 14 11.27 -12.34 23.73
CA GLU A 14 11.74 -12.19 22.35
C GLU A 14 13.27 -12.28 22.24
N ILE A 15 14.00 -11.99 23.32
CA ILE A 15 15.44 -12.10 23.43
C ILE A 15 15.83 -12.56 24.85
N GLU A 16 16.92 -13.34 24.94
CA GLU A 16 17.55 -13.71 26.19
C GLU A 16 18.82 -12.85 26.39
N LEU A 17 18.90 -12.14 27.51
CA LEU A 17 20.02 -11.28 27.84
C LEU A 17 20.72 -11.77 29.13
N THR A 18 22.02 -11.96 29.03
CA THR A 18 22.87 -12.25 30.17
C THR A 18 23.29 -10.96 30.87
N GLU A 19 23.82 -11.05 32.09
CA GLU A 19 24.35 -9.91 32.84
C GLU A 19 25.43 -9.14 32.06
N GLU A 20 26.29 -9.87 31.32
CA GLU A 20 27.29 -9.28 30.44
C GLU A 20 26.66 -8.44 29.33
N HIS A 21 25.57 -8.93 28.77
CA HIS A 21 24.83 -8.19 27.72
C HIS A 21 24.28 -6.87 28.28
N TRP A 22 23.74 -6.87 29.50
CA TRP A 22 23.25 -5.67 30.15
C TRP A 22 24.35 -4.65 30.39
N GLN A 23 25.53 -5.08 30.89
CA GLN A 23 26.68 -4.21 31.09
C GLN A 23 27.14 -3.58 29.77
N HIS A 24 27.23 -4.36 28.69
CA HIS A 24 27.59 -3.85 27.37
C HIS A 24 26.56 -2.86 26.83
N LEU A 25 25.29 -3.15 26.97
CA LEU A 25 24.21 -2.27 26.50
C LEU A 25 24.19 -0.94 27.27
N SER A 26 24.52 -0.95 28.54
CA SER A 26 24.57 0.27 29.36
C SER A 26 25.78 1.16 29.05
N SER A 27 26.89 0.56 28.62
CA SER A 27 28.15 1.26 28.33
C SER A 27 28.28 1.72 26.87
N ILE A 28 27.48 1.19 25.95
CA ILE A 28 27.64 1.48 24.53
C ILE A 28 27.18 2.89 24.13
N SER A 29 28.05 3.63 23.44
CA SER A 29 27.70 4.94 22.91
C SER A 29 26.81 4.85 21.67
N ARG A 30 26.00 5.90 21.43
CA ARG A 30 25.20 6.03 20.19
C ARG A 30 26.04 5.91 18.91
N ALA A 31 27.26 6.48 18.94
CA ALA A 31 28.17 6.43 17.79
C ALA A 31 28.70 5.01 17.54
N THR A 32 29.02 4.28 18.59
CA THR A 32 29.46 2.87 18.49
C THR A 32 28.34 2.00 17.98
N LEU A 33 27.12 2.12 18.52
CA LEU A 33 25.94 1.39 18.05
C LEU A 33 25.63 1.69 16.57
N ALA A 34 25.70 2.95 16.15
CA ALA A 34 25.49 3.32 14.75
C ALA A 34 26.54 2.71 13.81
N ARG A 35 27.80 2.60 14.25
CA ARG A 35 28.86 1.92 13.48
C ARG A 35 28.62 0.41 13.37
N MET A 36 28.25 -0.25 14.46
CA MET A 36 27.95 -1.68 14.48
C MET A 36 26.77 -2.02 13.59
N LEU A 37 25.72 -1.18 13.57
CA LEU A 37 24.55 -1.38 12.74
C LEU A 37 24.73 -0.96 11.28
N LYS A 38 25.85 -0.34 10.92
CA LYS A 38 26.11 0.15 9.55
C LYS A 38 26.11 -0.99 8.53
N SER A 39 26.75 -2.12 8.85
CA SER A 39 26.80 -3.30 7.98
C SER A 39 25.40 -3.90 7.77
N SER A 40 24.63 -4.05 8.84
CA SER A 40 23.25 -4.58 8.78
C SER A 40 22.32 -3.64 7.99
N ARG A 41 22.51 -2.32 8.11
CA ARG A 41 21.77 -1.32 7.31
C ARG A 41 22.16 -1.36 5.84
N GLN A 42 23.43 -1.61 5.50
CA GLN A 42 23.88 -1.78 4.12
C GLN A 42 23.29 -3.02 3.47
N VAL A 43 23.24 -4.15 4.18
CA VAL A 43 22.61 -5.38 3.71
C VAL A 43 21.11 -5.16 3.44
N ARG A 44 20.41 -4.43 4.31
CA ARG A 44 19.02 -4.03 4.07
C ARG A 44 18.87 -3.11 2.85
N ARG A 45 19.77 -2.15 2.65
CA ARG A 45 19.76 -1.28 1.45
C ARG A 45 20.06 -2.06 0.16
N MET A 46 20.95 -3.04 0.17
CA MET A 46 21.23 -3.86 -1.00
C MET A 46 20.03 -4.71 -1.45
N ARG A 47 19.15 -5.14 -0.53
CA ARG A 47 17.88 -5.80 -0.86
C ARG A 47 16.82 -4.86 -1.44
N THR A 48 16.98 -3.56 -1.28
CA THR A 48 16.05 -2.53 -1.82
C THR A 48 16.46 -2.03 -3.21
N ILE A 49 17.54 -2.54 -3.82
CA ILE A 49 17.90 -2.21 -5.21
C ILE A 49 17.04 -3.05 -6.17
N TRP A 50 15.75 -2.71 -6.25
CA TRP A 50 14.86 -3.16 -7.31
C TRP A 50 14.03 -2.02 -7.92
N PRO A 51 14.66 -0.91 -8.38
CA PRO A 51 13.91 0.12 -9.08
C PRO A 51 13.55 -0.27 -10.53
N LYS A 52 14.31 -1.19 -11.16
CA LYS A 52 14.12 -1.52 -12.58
C LYS A 52 12.83 -2.29 -12.88
N LYS A 53 12.37 -3.21 -12.02
CA LYS A 53 11.12 -3.96 -12.25
C LYS A 53 9.87 -3.10 -12.05
N ALA A 54 9.83 -2.23 -11.05
CA ALA A 54 8.71 -1.33 -10.82
C ALA A 54 8.55 -0.32 -11.96
N SER A 55 9.65 0.21 -12.50
CA SER A 55 9.63 1.09 -13.66
C SER A 55 9.13 0.38 -14.92
N TYR A 56 9.53 -0.87 -15.14
CA TYR A 56 9.07 -1.69 -16.25
C TYR A 56 7.57 -2.00 -16.18
N ILE A 57 7.06 -2.44 -15.03
CA ILE A 57 5.63 -2.67 -14.83
C ILE A 57 4.84 -1.38 -15.05
N LYS A 58 5.34 -0.27 -14.49
CA LYS A 58 4.72 1.04 -14.64
C LYS A 58 4.62 1.48 -16.11
N SER A 59 5.61 1.16 -16.95
CA SER A 59 5.57 1.50 -18.38
C SER A 59 4.56 0.67 -19.17
N GLN A 60 4.18 -0.50 -18.68
CA GLN A 60 3.17 -1.37 -19.31
C GLN A 60 1.73 -0.93 -19.00
N ILE A 61 1.52 -0.15 -17.94
CA ILE A 61 0.19 0.30 -17.54
C ILE A 61 -0.07 1.68 -18.13
N PRO A 62 -1.00 1.83 -19.09
CA PRO A 62 -1.28 3.09 -19.73
C PRO A 62 -1.79 4.13 -18.74
N ILE A 63 -1.38 5.38 -18.96
CA ILE A 63 -1.92 6.52 -18.25
C ILE A 63 -3.26 6.87 -18.88
N LYS A 64 -4.31 6.96 -18.06
CA LYS A 64 -5.61 7.49 -18.48
C LYS A 64 -5.86 8.76 -17.66
N SER A 65 -6.00 9.88 -18.33
CA SER A 65 -6.47 11.11 -17.73
C SER A 65 -7.99 11.13 -17.72
N TYR A 66 -8.54 11.97 -16.92
CA TYR A 66 -9.89 12.17 -16.41
C TYR A 66 -11.08 11.94 -17.34
N GLU A 67 -10.95 11.93 -18.64
CA GLU A 67 -12.11 11.76 -19.54
C GLU A 67 -12.59 10.32 -19.63
N TRP A 68 -13.22 9.85 -18.56
CA TRP A 68 -14.01 8.63 -18.58
C TRP A 68 -15.34 8.95 -19.25
N GLN A 69 -15.35 8.98 -20.58
CA GLN A 69 -16.57 9.21 -21.38
C GLN A 69 -17.52 8.03 -21.35
N GLU A 70 -17.11 6.92 -20.78
CA GLU A 70 -17.92 5.70 -20.74
C GLU A 70 -19.02 5.81 -19.68
N LYS A 71 -20.24 5.61 -20.11
CA LYS A 71 -21.44 5.57 -19.26
C LYS A 71 -21.79 4.16 -18.77
N ARG A 72 -20.95 3.17 -19.07
CA ARG A 72 -21.18 1.78 -18.72
C ARG A 72 -20.61 1.46 -17.34
N PRO A 73 -21.43 0.91 -16.40
CA PRO A 73 -20.93 0.39 -15.12
C PRO A 73 -19.82 -0.65 -15.27
N GLY A 74 -19.00 -0.82 -14.24
CA GLY A 74 -17.92 -1.80 -14.20
C GLY A 74 -16.51 -1.25 -14.41
N ALA A 75 -16.36 0.08 -14.43
CA ALA A 75 -15.08 0.76 -14.31
C ALA A 75 -14.80 1.08 -12.84
N LEU A 76 -13.83 0.41 -12.24
CA LEU A 76 -13.52 0.54 -10.82
C LEU A 76 -12.33 1.47 -10.59
N GLU A 77 -12.49 2.44 -9.72
CA GLU A 77 -11.39 3.21 -9.14
C GLU A 77 -11.00 2.59 -7.80
N ILE A 78 -9.71 2.34 -7.61
CA ILE A 78 -9.16 1.71 -6.42
C ILE A 78 -8.20 2.68 -5.74
N ASP A 79 -8.40 2.89 -4.45
CA ASP A 79 -7.56 3.73 -3.59
C ASP A 79 -7.27 3.05 -2.25
N LEU A 80 -6.16 3.43 -1.62
CA LEU A 80 -5.73 2.89 -0.33
C LEU A 80 -5.56 4.01 0.70
N VAL A 81 -6.49 4.08 1.63
CA VAL A 81 -6.51 5.10 2.69
C VAL A 81 -5.76 4.60 3.91
N GLU A 82 -4.78 5.36 4.35
CA GLU A 82 -3.93 5.05 5.51
C GLU A 82 -4.58 5.52 6.82
N HIS A 83 -4.54 4.65 7.85
CA HIS A 83 -5.00 4.95 9.20
C HIS A 83 -3.84 4.89 10.19
N ASN A 84 -2.92 5.85 10.10
CA ASN A 84 -1.69 5.87 10.90
C ASN A 84 -1.79 6.67 12.21
N GLY A 85 -2.93 7.30 12.49
CA GLY A 85 -3.10 8.11 13.71
C GLY A 85 -2.10 9.27 13.87
N GLY A 86 -1.47 9.70 12.78
CA GLY A 86 -0.44 10.74 12.80
C GLY A 86 0.99 10.22 13.08
N SER A 87 1.17 8.90 13.24
CA SER A 87 2.49 8.29 13.42
C SER A 87 2.86 7.45 12.21
N SER A 88 4.10 7.59 11.70
CA SER A 88 4.64 6.75 10.63
C SER A 88 5.38 5.50 11.14
N LEU A 89 5.34 5.23 12.46
CA LEU A 89 6.01 4.11 13.10
C LEU A 89 5.06 2.92 13.29
N GLY A 90 5.47 1.74 12.84
CA GLY A 90 4.73 0.50 13.07
C GLY A 90 3.94 -0.01 11.85
N HIS A 91 3.05 -0.95 12.10
CA HIS A 91 2.12 -1.48 11.13
C HIS A 91 0.75 -0.84 11.33
N PHE A 92 0.20 -0.24 10.28
CA PHE A 92 -1.11 0.39 10.35
C PHE A 92 -2.13 -0.41 9.56
N ALA A 93 -3.39 -0.20 9.92
CA ALA A 93 -4.50 -0.58 9.07
C ALA A 93 -4.66 0.40 7.91
N TYR A 94 -5.02 -0.13 6.78
CA TYR A 94 -5.41 0.63 5.59
C TYR A 94 -6.83 0.25 5.21
N THR A 95 -7.56 1.17 4.62
CA THR A 95 -8.83 0.85 3.95
C THR A 95 -8.60 0.83 2.45
N LEU A 96 -8.73 -0.35 1.85
CA LEU A 96 -8.86 -0.50 0.40
C LEU A 96 -10.26 -0.08 0.01
N SER A 97 -10.38 1.02 -0.70
CA SER A 97 -11.64 1.57 -1.22
C SER A 97 -11.74 1.28 -2.72
N VAL A 98 -12.83 0.68 -3.14
CA VAL A 98 -13.12 0.38 -4.53
C VAL A 98 -14.47 0.98 -4.87
N VAL A 99 -14.52 1.82 -5.90
CA VAL A 99 -15.73 2.54 -6.30
C VAL A 99 -15.94 2.40 -7.80
N ASP A 100 -17.15 2.10 -8.22
CA ASP A 100 -17.53 2.19 -9.64
C ASP A 100 -17.71 3.65 -10.03
N VAL A 101 -16.97 4.07 -11.06
CA VAL A 101 -16.93 5.46 -11.52
C VAL A 101 -18.28 5.95 -12.02
N VAL A 102 -19.11 5.07 -12.57
CA VAL A 102 -20.40 5.43 -13.17
C VAL A 102 -21.52 5.41 -12.14
N THR A 103 -21.65 4.32 -11.38
CA THR A 103 -22.76 4.12 -10.45
C THR A 103 -22.52 4.74 -9.08
N GLY A 104 -21.25 4.91 -8.69
CA GLY A 104 -20.87 5.27 -7.32
C GLY A 104 -20.97 4.11 -6.31
N TYR A 105 -21.37 2.91 -6.76
CA TYR A 105 -21.37 1.73 -5.91
C TYR A 105 -19.96 1.49 -5.35
N SER A 106 -19.86 1.24 -4.06
CA SER A 106 -18.56 1.12 -3.40
C SER A 106 -18.46 -0.08 -2.47
N ARG A 107 -17.27 -0.65 -2.41
CA ARG A 107 -16.87 -1.67 -1.44
C ARG A 107 -15.58 -1.27 -0.75
N ARG A 108 -15.47 -1.59 0.53
CA ARG A 108 -14.29 -1.28 1.34
C ARG A 108 -13.84 -2.52 2.10
N ARG A 109 -12.51 -2.69 2.23
CA ARG A 109 -11.88 -3.77 2.98
C ARG A 109 -10.72 -3.22 3.82
N ALA A 110 -10.59 -3.72 5.03
CA ALA A 110 -9.42 -3.46 5.85
C ALA A 110 -8.24 -4.32 5.38
N VAL A 111 -7.06 -3.71 5.27
CA VAL A 111 -5.80 -4.39 4.92
C VAL A 111 -4.75 -4.02 5.95
N LEU A 112 -4.03 -4.99 6.47
CA LEU A 112 -2.92 -4.74 7.38
C LEU A 112 -1.64 -4.46 6.57
N GLY A 113 -1.17 -3.22 6.64
CA GLY A 113 -0.03 -2.74 5.85
C GLY A 113 -0.37 -2.56 4.37
N ARG A 114 0.57 -1.96 3.61
CA ARG A 114 0.45 -1.68 2.18
C ARG A 114 1.24 -2.67 1.29
N GLY A 115 1.34 -3.91 1.74
CA GLY A 115 2.04 -4.96 1.00
C GLY A 115 1.28 -5.40 -0.25
N GLN A 116 1.98 -5.51 -1.39
CA GLN A 116 1.39 -5.85 -2.69
C GLN A 116 0.55 -7.13 -2.66
N VAL A 117 0.98 -8.15 -1.92
CA VAL A 117 0.28 -9.44 -1.82
C VAL A 117 -1.04 -9.30 -1.05
N GLY A 118 -1.02 -8.58 0.08
CA GLY A 118 -2.22 -8.33 0.90
C GLY A 118 -3.26 -7.51 0.14
N VAL A 119 -2.83 -6.41 -0.48
CA VAL A 119 -3.69 -5.53 -1.29
C VAL A 119 -4.29 -6.32 -2.47
N HIS A 120 -3.47 -7.07 -3.21
CA HIS A 120 -3.95 -7.90 -4.32
C HIS A 120 -4.98 -8.94 -3.89
N LYS A 121 -4.77 -9.60 -2.74
CA LYS A 121 -5.74 -10.56 -2.19
C LYS A 121 -7.10 -9.93 -1.95
N GLU A 122 -7.14 -8.73 -1.36
CA GLU A 122 -8.40 -8.05 -1.07
C GLU A 122 -9.04 -7.45 -2.33
N ILE A 123 -8.26 -7.01 -3.32
CA ILE A 123 -8.79 -6.65 -4.65
C ILE A 123 -9.54 -7.83 -5.26
N LYS A 124 -8.94 -9.03 -5.28
CA LYS A 124 -9.59 -10.23 -5.81
C LYS A 124 -10.90 -10.55 -5.10
N ARG A 125 -10.94 -10.42 -3.78
CA ARG A 125 -12.17 -10.65 -3.00
C ARG A 125 -13.27 -9.66 -3.35
N ILE A 126 -12.94 -8.36 -3.44
CA ILE A 126 -13.90 -7.35 -3.81
C ILE A 126 -14.42 -7.59 -5.23
N VAL A 127 -13.55 -7.89 -6.18
CA VAL A 127 -13.94 -8.19 -7.58
C VAL A 127 -14.84 -9.42 -7.66
N PHE A 128 -14.55 -10.47 -6.89
CA PHE A 128 -15.39 -11.67 -6.85
C PHE A 128 -16.79 -11.41 -6.28
N GLU A 129 -16.89 -10.51 -5.30
CA GLU A 129 -18.15 -10.13 -4.65
C GLU A 129 -18.87 -8.97 -5.37
N TRP A 130 -18.33 -8.48 -6.50
CA TRP A 130 -18.92 -7.36 -7.22
C TRP A 130 -20.23 -7.77 -7.88
N PRO A 131 -21.31 -6.97 -7.76
CA PRO A 131 -22.66 -7.42 -8.17
C PRO A 131 -22.90 -7.45 -9.68
N TYR A 132 -21.96 -6.95 -10.48
CA TYR A 132 -22.08 -6.92 -11.94
C TYR A 132 -20.71 -7.01 -12.63
N ALA A 133 -20.71 -7.16 -13.95
CA ALA A 133 -19.49 -7.36 -14.74
C ALA A 133 -18.54 -6.15 -14.65
N ILE A 134 -17.27 -6.42 -14.38
CA ILE A 134 -16.18 -5.45 -14.37
C ILE A 134 -15.45 -5.53 -15.70
N TRP A 135 -15.10 -4.39 -16.27
CA TRP A 135 -14.31 -4.31 -17.50
C TRP A 135 -13.03 -3.49 -17.35
N GLY A 136 -12.90 -2.67 -16.29
CA GLY A 136 -11.73 -1.82 -16.09
C GLY A 136 -11.41 -1.55 -14.65
N ILE A 137 -10.11 -1.38 -14.38
CA ILE A 137 -9.55 -1.01 -13.08
C ILE A 137 -8.64 0.19 -13.28
N HIS A 138 -8.87 1.23 -12.50
CA HIS A 138 -8.06 2.43 -12.44
C HIS A 138 -7.47 2.60 -11.04
N THR A 139 -6.18 2.95 -10.96
CA THR A 139 -5.50 3.18 -9.69
C THR A 139 -4.66 4.46 -9.75
N ASP A 140 -4.22 4.92 -8.59
CA ASP A 140 -3.15 5.89 -8.51
C ASP A 140 -1.77 5.26 -8.89
N ASN A 141 -0.68 5.98 -8.64
CA ASN A 141 0.67 5.49 -8.89
C ASN A 141 1.29 4.74 -7.69
N GLY A 142 0.49 4.28 -6.74
CA GLY A 142 0.95 3.52 -5.58
C GLY A 142 1.68 2.22 -5.96
N SER A 143 2.80 1.95 -5.32
CA SER A 143 3.59 0.75 -5.58
C SER A 143 2.87 -0.55 -5.21
N GLU A 144 1.88 -0.48 -4.35
CA GLU A 144 0.98 -1.56 -3.96
C GLU A 144 0.09 -2.03 -5.11
N PHE A 145 -0.33 -1.09 -5.96
CA PHE A 145 -1.18 -1.36 -7.13
C PHE A 145 -0.36 -1.66 -8.39
N LEU A 146 0.72 -0.89 -8.62
CA LEU A 146 1.59 -1.06 -9.77
C LEU A 146 2.54 -2.25 -9.59
N SER A 147 1.96 -3.44 -9.45
CA SER A 147 2.65 -4.70 -9.17
C SER A 147 2.39 -5.73 -10.27
N ALA A 148 3.31 -6.68 -10.44
CA ALA A 148 3.14 -7.78 -11.37
C ALA A 148 1.90 -8.65 -11.05
N HIS A 149 1.50 -8.70 -9.78
CA HIS A 149 0.32 -9.45 -9.34
C HIS A 149 -0.97 -8.84 -9.85
N VAL A 150 -1.13 -7.52 -9.71
CA VAL A 150 -2.33 -6.80 -10.17
C VAL A 150 -2.37 -6.75 -11.69
N LEU A 151 -1.24 -6.47 -12.35
CA LEU A 151 -1.16 -6.45 -13.81
C LEU A 151 -1.59 -7.80 -14.41
N LYS A 152 -0.96 -8.90 -13.96
CA LYS A 152 -1.29 -10.25 -14.42
C LYS A 152 -2.75 -10.62 -14.14
N TYR A 153 -3.28 -10.21 -13.00
CA TYR A 153 -4.69 -10.44 -12.67
C TYR A 153 -5.64 -9.72 -13.62
N CYS A 154 -5.34 -8.46 -13.96
CA CYS A 154 -6.13 -7.72 -14.94
C CYS A 154 -6.06 -8.34 -16.33
N GLU A 155 -4.87 -8.78 -16.77
CA GLU A 155 -4.69 -9.47 -18.04
C GLU A 155 -5.49 -10.77 -18.11
N GLN A 156 -5.43 -11.60 -17.06
CA GLN A 156 -6.15 -12.88 -16.99
C GLN A 156 -7.66 -12.74 -17.01
N ASN A 157 -8.19 -11.61 -16.53
CA ASN A 157 -9.63 -11.33 -16.50
C ASN A 157 -10.08 -10.38 -17.61
N CYS A 158 -9.20 -10.03 -18.54
CA CYS A 158 -9.46 -9.09 -19.63
C CYS A 158 -9.93 -7.71 -19.13
N PHE A 159 -9.47 -7.28 -17.96
CA PHE A 159 -9.74 -5.95 -17.44
C PHE A 159 -8.80 -4.92 -18.05
N GLN A 160 -9.33 -3.79 -18.48
CA GLN A 160 -8.52 -2.64 -18.86
C GLN A 160 -7.86 -2.05 -17.60
N PHE A 161 -6.54 -2.21 -17.45
CA PHE A 161 -5.81 -1.67 -16.32
C PHE A 161 -5.20 -0.32 -16.69
N THR A 162 -5.51 0.74 -15.91
CA THR A 162 -5.04 2.10 -16.15
C THR A 162 -4.59 2.75 -14.86
N ARG A 163 -3.80 3.83 -14.98
CA ARG A 163 -3.30 4.60 -13.83
C ARG A 163 -3.39 6.10 -14.07
N SER A 164 -3.44 6.88 -12.99
CA SER A 164 -3.39 8.33 -13.01
C SER A 164 -2.02 8.88 -13.45
N ARG A 165 -1.96 10.12 -13.88
CA ARG A 165 -0.69 10.84 -14.07
C ARG A 165 0.02 11.04 -12.72
N PRO A 166 1.35 10.96 -12.67
CA PRO A 166 2.08 11.26 -11.45
C PRO A 166 1.81 12.70 -10.99
N TYR A 167 1.60 12.88 -9.68
CA TYR A 167 1.38 14.18 -9.02
C TYR A 167 0.14 14.98 -9.48
N LYS A 168 -0.78 14.36 -10.22
CA LYS A 168 -2.05 14.98 -10.66
C LYS A 168 -3.22 14.36 -9.89
N LYS A 169 -3.51 14.88 -8.70
CA LYS A 169 -4.62 14.41 -7.85
C LYS A 169 -6.00 14.52 -8.52
N ASN A 170 -6.13 15.45 -9.45
CA ASN A 170 -7.39 15.69 -10.17
C ASN A 170 -7.67 14.68 -11.30
N ASP A 171 -6.76 13.74 -11.56
CA ASP A 171 -6.98 12.70 -12.56
C ASP A 171 -7.82 11.53 -12.03
N SER A 172 -8.07 11.51 -10.73
CA SER A 172 -8.98 10.53 -10.12
C SER A 172 -10.43 10.91 -10.43
N PRO A 173 -11.22 10.03 -11.06
CA PRO A 173 -12.62 10.30 -11.40
C PRO A 173 -13.47 10.71 -10.19
N MET A 174 -13.14 10.20 -9.00
CA MET A 174 -13.85 10.49 -7.76
C MET A 174 -13.47 11.82 -7.13
N SER A 175 -12.28 12.36 -7.38
CA SER A 175 -11.83 13.63 -6.79
C SER A 175 -12.65 14.83 -7.28
N ASN A 176 -13.30 14.71 -8.43
CA ASN A 176 -14.14 15.75 -9.04
C ASN A 176 -15.64 15.58 -8.78
N ARG A 177 -16.09 14.47 -8.22
CA ARG A 177 -17.43 14.39 -7.64
C ARG A 177 -17.37 15.07 -6.27
N LYS A 178 -18.00 16.27 -6.17
CA LYS A 178 -18.33 16.88 -4.88
C LYS A 178 -18.88 15.75 -4.01
N THR A 179 -18.25 15.53 -2.85
CA THR A 179 -18.68 14.59 -1.83
C THR A 179 -20.20 14.64 -1.71
N PHE A 180 -20.87 13.60 -2.17
CA PHE A 180 -22.26 13.39 -1.87
C PHE A 180 -22.28 13.10 -0.36
N ASN A 181 -22.67 14.09 0.41
CA ASN A 181 -22.81 13.95 1.85
C ASN A 181 -23.88 12.89 2.11
N MET A 182 -23.44 11.75 2.62
CA MET A 182 -24.32 10.63 2.99
C MET A 182 -25.12 10.94 4.27
N TYR A 183 -25.20 12.21 4.68
CA TYR A 183 -25.90 12.69 5.87
C TYR A 183 -27.10 13.60 5.54
N ASP A 184 -27.41 13.81 4.26
CA ASP A 184 -28.56 14.59 3.82
C ASP A 184 -29.68 13.69 3.25
N ALA A 185 -30.03 12.61 3.97
CA ALA A 185 -31.22 11.82 3.72
C ALA A 185 -31.87 11.42 5.04
#